data_6faed3f61eae2db829f9c9983f7ea89c
#
_entry.id   6faed3f61eae2db829f9c9983f7ea89c
#
_cell.length_a   1.000
_cell.length_b   1.000
_cell.length_c   1.000
_cell.angle_alpha   90.00
_cell.angle_beta   90.00
_cell.angle_gamma   90.00
#
_symmetry.space_group_name_H-M   'P 1'
#
loop_
_entity.id
_entity.type
_entity.pdbx_description
1 polymer ?
#
loop_
_entity_poly.entity_id
_entity_poly.type
_entity_poly.pdbx_seq_one_letter_code
_entity_poly.pdbx_strand_id
1 'polypeptide(L)'
;MPRSYKTSKNFDRVLAKLQKKDKQLYENLLNKMNEILSSPDIEHYKNLRYNMKDKKRVHVGRFVLVFKYDAQNNMLYFDDFEHHDNIYKRSL
;
A
#
# COMPACT_ATOMS: atom_id res chain seq x y z
N MET A 1 5.17 -3.26 18.77
CA MET A 1 4.39 -2.04 18.48
C MET A 1 4.26 -1.83 16.99
N PRO A 2 3.11 -1.36 16.49
CA PRO A 2 2.99 -1.04 15.08
C PRO A 2 3.95 0.09 14.69
N ARG A 3 4.39 0.07 13.46
CA ARG A 3 5.26 1.11 12.93
C ARG A 3 4.46 2.40 12.71
N SER A 4 5.16 3.53 12.68
CA SER A 4 4.55 4.78 12.26
C SER A 4 4.31 4.76 10.75
N TYR A 5 3.37 5.55 10.27
CA TYR A 5 3.10 5.62 8.85
C TYR A 5 2.62 6.99 8.42
N LYS A 6 2.77 7.23 7.13
CA LYS A 6 2.23 8.39 6.44
C LYS A 6 1.54 7.93 5.16
N THR A 7 0.70 8.79 4.61
CA THR A 7 -0.03 8.52 3.38
C THR A 7 0.19 9.65 2.39
N SER A 8 0.15 9.32 1.09
CA SER A 8 0.17 10.34 0.05
C SER A 8 -1.21 10.99 -0.07
N LYS A 9 -1.27 12.16 -0.70
CA LYS A 9 -2.55 12.82 -0.97
C LYS A 9 -3.43 11.95 -1.86
N ASN A 10 -2.84 11.29 -2.83
CA ASN A 10 -3.57 10.37 -3.69
C ASN A 10 -4.18 9.21 -2.90
N PHE A 11 -3.40 8.66 -1.99
CA PHE A 11 -3.87 7.56 -1.15
C PHE A 11 -5.04 8.00 -0.27
N ASP A 12 -4.95 9.20 0.29
CA ASP A 12 -6.03 9.76 1.12
C ASP A 12 -7.32 9.92 0.32
N ARG A 13 -7.22 10.34 -0.94
CA ARG A 13 -8.39 10.44 -1.83
C ARG A 13 -9.02 9.08 -2.08
N VAL A 14 -8.17 8.07 -2.29
CA VAL A 14 -8.64 6.71 -2.51
C VAL A 14 -9.37 6.19 -1.28
N LEU A 15 -8.82 6.40 -0.09
CA LEU A 15 -9.47 5.99 1.15
C LEU A 15 -10.84 6.62 1.30
N ALA A 16 -10.94 7.93 1.07
CA ALA A 16 -12.21 8.65 1.19
C ALA A 16 -13.24 8.11 0.21
N LYS A 17 -12.82 7.83 -1.01
CA LYS A 17 -13.69 7.30 -2.05
C LYS A 17 -14.21 5.90 -1.71
N LEU A 18 -13.32 5.02 -1.25
CA LEU A 18 -13.69 3.66 -0.89
C LEU A 18 -14.64 3.63 0.29
N GLN A 19 -14.42 4.48 1.28
CA GLN A 19 -15.29 4.55 2.44
C GLN A 19 -16.74 4.81 2.06
N LYS A 20 -16.96 5.59 1.01
CA LYS A 20 -18.29 5.91 0.53
C LYS A 20 -18.86 4.89 -0.43
N LYS A 21 -18.04 4.30 -1.30
CA LYS A 21 -18.50 3.50 -2.44
C LYS A 21 -18.33 2.00 -2.28
N ASP A 22 -17.34 1.55 -1.51
CA ASP A 22 -17.04 0.13 -1.37
C ASP A 22 -16.47 -0.13 0.02
N LYS A 23 -17.35 -0.25 0.99
CA LYS A 23 -16.95 -0.44 2.39
C LYS A 23 -16.19 -1.72 2.62
N GLN A 24 -16.53 -2.79 1.90
CA GLN A 24 -15.84 -4.06 2.07
C GLN A 24 -14.38 -3.96 1.62
N LEU A 25 -14.15 -3.35 0.47
CA LEU A 25 -12.79 -3.15 -0.01
C LEU A 25 -12.02 -2.19 0.90
N TYR A 26 -12.69 -1.17 1.40
CA TYR A 26 -12.11 -0.23 2.36
C TYR A 26 -11.63 -0.98 3.61
N GLU A 27 -12.46 -1.84 4.17
CA GLU A 27 -12.08 -2.62 5.35
C GLU A 27 -10.96 -3.59 5.06
N ASN A 28 -10.98 -4.24 3.90
CA ASN A 28 -9.91 -5.15 3.47
C ASN A 28 -8.59 -4.41 3.36
N LEU A 29 -8.62 -3.20 2.82
CA LEU A 29 -7.42 -2.35 2.72
C LEU A 29 -6.89 -1.97 4.09
N LEU A 30 -7.76 -1.52 5.00
CA LEU A 30 -7.35 -1.17 6.36
C LEU A 30 -6.72 -2.36 7.09
N ASN A 31 -7.31 -3.54 6.93
CA ASN A 31 -6.79 -4.76 7.54
C ASN A 31 -5.39 -5.09 7.00
N LYS A 32 -5.19 -4.92 5.69
CA LYS A 32 -3.89 -5.16 5.09
C LYS A 32 -2.85 -4.13 5.56
N MET A 33 -3.24 -2.88 5.68
CA MET A 33 -2.36 -1.84 6.23
C MET A 33 -1.92 -2.19 7.65
N ASN A 34 -2.86 -2.61 8.50
CA ASN A 34 -2.54 -3.02 9.86
C ASN A 34 -1.62 -4.24 9.90
N GLU A 35 -1.83 -5.19 9.01
CA GLU A 35 -0.97 -6.37 8.88
C GLU A 35 0.47 -5.96 8.56
N ILE A 36 0.64 -5.03 7.62
CA ILE A 36 1.95 -4.54 7.22
C ILE A 36 2.60 -3.77 8.38
N LEU A 37 1.84 -2.90 9.03
CA LEU A 37 2.35 -2.10 10.15
C LEU A 37 2.84 -2.98 11.31
N SER A 38 2.22 -4.14 11.50
CA SER A 38 2.55 -5.07 12.58
C SER A 38 3.51 -6.18 12.17
N SER A 39 3.87 -6.25 10.90
CA SER A 39 4.74 -7.32 10.39
C SER A 39 6.15 -7.20 10.96
N PRO A 40 6.75 -8.30 11.45
CA PRO A 40 8.12 -8.25 11.95
C PRO A 40 9.16 -8.12 10.82
N ASP A 41 8.79 -8.44 9.59
CA ASP A 41 9.71 -8.46 8.45
C ASP A 41 9.07 -7.83 7.22
N ILE A 42 9.34 -6.54 7.03
CA ILE A 42 8.84 -5.81 5.87
C ILE A 42 9.53 -6.25 4.59
N GLU A 43 10.76 -6.72 4.70
CA GLU A 43 11.55 -7.08 3.52
C GLU A 43 11.00 -8.30 2.77
N HIS A 44 10.14 -9.10 3.39
CA HIS A 44 9.53 -10.23 2.69
C HIS A 44 8.49 -9.80 1.65
N TYR A 45 7.98 -8.57 1.74
CA TYR A 45 7.05 -8.06 0.73
C TYR A 45 7.81 -7.75 -0.56
N LYS A 46 7.20 -8.09 -1.69
CA LYS A 46 7.85 -7.94 -3.00
C LYS A 46 7.90 -6.50 -3.46
N ASN A 47 8.97 -6.16 -4.15
CA ASN A 47 9.12 -4.83 -4.76
C ASN A 47 8.34 -4.76 -6.08
N LEU A 48 7.97 -3.55 -6.47
CA LEU A 48 7.46 -3.30 -7.81
C LEU A 48 8.59 -3.50 -8.82
N ARG A 49 8.20 -3.86 -10.04
CA ARG A 49 9.14 -4.13 -11.13
C ARG A 49 9.70 -2.86 -11.74
N TYR A 50 10.79 -3.00 -12.48
CA TYR A 50 11.44 -1.95 -13.27
C TYR A 50 11.99 -0.84 -12.38
N ASN A 51 11.77 0.40 -12.76
CA ASN A 51 12.34 1.56 -12.07
C ASN A 51 11.64 1.92 -10.76
N MET A 52 10.67 1.12 -10.32
CA MET A 52 9.96 1.34 -9.06
C MET A 52 10.42 0.37 -7.97
N LYS A 53 11.69 0.02 -7.99
CA LYS A 53 12.26 -0.97 -7.07
C LYS A 53 12.26 -0.54 -5.61
N ASP A 54 12.20 0.75 -5.35
CA ASP A 54 12.12 1.29 -4.00
C ASP A 54 10.72 1.15 -3.38
N LYS A 55 9.74 0.77 -4.17
CA LYS A 55 8.36 0.59 -3.72
C LYS A 55 8.04 -0.89 -3.61
N LYS A 56 7.25 -1.21 -2.59
CA LYS A 56 6.77 -2.57 -2.37
C LYS A 56 5.30 -2.66 -2.72
N ARG A 57 4.84 -3.86 -2.98
CA ARG A 57 3.46 -4.11 -3.36
C ARG A 57 2.89 -5.29 -2.62
N VAL A 58 1.59 -5.24 -2.40
CA VAL A 58 0.83 -6.38 -1.88
C VAL A 58 -0.57 -6.34 -2.49
N HIS A 59 -1.10 -7.52 -2.82
CA HIS A 59 -2.42 -7.63 -3.42
C HIS A 59 -3.50 -7.61 -2.35
N VAL A 60 -4.60 -6.90 -2.66
CA VAL A 60 -5.84 -6.94 -1.89
C VAL A 60 -6.94 -7.20 -2.93
N GLY A 61 -7.32 -8.46 -3.10
CA GLY A 61 -8.20 -8.86 -4.19
C GLY A 61 -7.56 -8.56 -5.54
N ARG A 62 -8.25 -7.82 -6.37
CA ARG A 62 -7.74 -7.40 -7.69
C ARG A 62 -7.00 -6.06 -7.65
N PHE A 63 -6.87 -5.50 -6.45
CA PHE A 63 -6.19 -4.23 -6.26
C PHE A 63 -4.79 -4.46 -5.73
N VAL A 64 -3.94 -3.45 -5.88
CA VAL A 64 -2.56 -3.49 -5.41
C VAL A 64 -2.32 -2.30 -4.51
N LEU A 65 -1.85 -2.59 -3.31
CA LEU A 65 -1.40 -1.57 -2.36
C LEU A 65 0.09 -1.35 -2.58
N VAL A 66 0.47 -0.11 -2.85
CA VAL A 66 1.86 0.28 -3.07
C VAL A 66 2.34 1.09 -1.88
N PHE A 67 3.47 0.70 -1.33
CA PHE A 67 4.03 1.38 -0.17
C PHE A 67 5.54 1.40 -0.20
N LYS A 68 6.14 2.29 0.58
CA LYS A 68 7.58 2.38 0.78
C LYS A 68 7.89 2.13 2.24
N TYR A 69 9.06 1.60 2.51
CA TYR A 69 9.52 1.40 3.87
C TYR A 69 10.84 2.13 4.09
N ASP A 70 10.85 2.99 5.10
CA ASP A 70 12.05 3.67 5.56
C ASP A 70 12.54 2.93 6.81
N ALA A 71 13.53 2.05 6.61
CA ALA A 71 14.06 1.22 7.68
C ALA A 71 14.75 2.06 8.75
N GLN A 72 15.37 3.15 8.37
CA GLN A 72 16.09 4.03 9.27
C GLN A 72 15.19 4.64 10.33
N ASN A 73 14.00 5.08 9.90
CA ASN A 73 13.02 5.71 10.78
C ASN A 73 11.87 4.77 11.18
N ASN A 74 11.94 3.52 10.74
CA ASN A 74 10.89 2.53 10.96
C ASN A 74 9.52 3.07 10.59
N MET A 75 9.44 3.65 9.40
CA MET A 75 8.24 4.34 8.92
C MET A 75 7.78 3.77 7.59
N LEU A 76 6.46 3.60 7.45
CA LEU A 76 5.83 3.19 6.21
C LEU A 76 5.16 4.38 5.53
N TYR A 77 5.21 4.40 4.20
CA TYR A 77 4.54 5.39 3.37
C TYR A 77 3.59 4.67 2.44
N PHE A 78 2.30 4.79 2.68
CA PHE A 78 1.29 4.23 1.79
C PHE A 78 1.09 5.21 0.65
N ASP A 79 1.47 4.79 -0.55
CA ASP A 79 1.62 5.67 -1.70
C ASP A 79 0.41 5.61 -2.65
N ASP A 80 -0.09 4.40 -2.90
CA ASP A 80 -1.15 4.22 -3.89
C ASP A 80 -1.93 2.95 -3.63
N PHE A 81 -3.16 2.92 -4.10
CA PHE A 81 -4.00 1.73 -4.08
C PHE A 81 -4.90 1.77 -5.31
N GLU A 82 -4.67 0.87 -6.24
CA GLU A 82 -5.39 0.85 -7.49
C GLU A 82 -5.53 -0.56 -8.04
N HIS A 83 -6.43 -0.69 -9.02
CA HIS A 83 -6.59 -1.94 -9.72
C HIS A 83 -5.26 -2.39 -10.32
N HIS A 84 -5.01 -3.69 -10.25
CA HIS A 84 -3.78 -4.32 -10.72
C HIS A 84 -3.35 -3.83 -12.12
N ASP A 85 -4.28 -3.79 -13.07
CA ASP A 85 -3.95 -3.39 -14.43
C ASP A 85 -3.43 -1.96 -14.52
N ASN A 86 -4.01 -1.05 -13.73
CA ASN A 86 -3.62 0.36 -13.74
C ASN A 86 -2.24 0.56 -13.11
N ILE A 87 -1.94 -0.17 -12.04
CA ILE A 87 -0.65 -0.08 -11.37
C ILE A 87 0.49 -0.51 -12.30
N TYR A 88 0.34 -1.66 -12.95
CA TYR A 88 1.40 -2.16 -13.82
C TYR A 88 1.53 -1.37 -15.10
N LYS A 89 0.45 -0.82 -15.60
CA LYS A 89 0.48 0.07 -16.76
C LYS A 89 1.32 1.32 -16.48
N ARG A 90 1.18 1.90 -15.28
CA ARG A 90 1.95 3.09 -14.89
C ARG A 90 3.41 2.78 -14.60
N SER A 91 3.73 1.54 -14.23
CA SER A 91 5.11 1.14 -13.94
C SER A 91 5.95 0.94 -15.18
N LEU A 92 5.31 0.88 -16.33
CA LEU A 92 6.01 0.74 -17.60
C LEU A 92 6.35 2.11 -18.16
#